data_0086365142ea10a7874b2989392c7165
#
_entry.id   0086365142ea10a7874b2989392c7165
#
_cell.length_a   1.000
_cell.length_b   1.000
_cell.length_c   1.000
_cell.angle_alpha   90.00
_cell.angle_beta   90.00
_cell.angle_gamma   90.00
#
_symmetry.space_group_name_H-M   'P 1'
#
loop_
_entity.id
_entity.type
_entity.pdbx_description
1 polymer ?
#
loop_
_entity_poly.entity_id
_entity_poly.type
_entity_poly.pdbx_seq_one_letter_code
_entity_poly.pdbx_strand_id
1 'polypeptide(L)'
;MTAPLERIKLILQTQASSSQLGTSKRSSYSGFLDAMIRVPQEQGFWSLWRGNFLNICRYFPAQAINFSCYDLYYDAYRYMIRPETAYSHHLLPFLAGGSVGVTSCTILYPFTFCNTRISVDVGDNKSIKREYYGLNDCIRKVYKSDGYRGLYQGLAFSACGMFLYRSTYFGVYTFGKLTYLSQGTPEIHSVQTPLLVSLFFAQLASVIATLITYPMETIARQKMLLSGRGLQSYESYRHMVGRITRNDGVFGLYRGMFAKLLTTVCGSLILVTYDLITDHYKKYKSKRFRRKLEDFKKSDER
;
A
#
# COMPACT_ATOMS: atom_id res chain seq x y z
N MET A 1 0.93 -1.96 -13.78
CA MET A 1 0.03 -3.13 -13.90
C MET A 1 -1.03 -3.16 -12.79
N THR A 2 -0.71 -2.84 -11.53
CA THR A 2 -1.66 -2.89 -10.38
C THR A 2 -2.61 -1.69 -10.25
N ALA A 3 -2.38 -0.59 -10.98
CA ALA A 3 -3.17 0.64 -10.90
C ALA A 3 -4.71 0.44 -11.04
N PRO A 4 -5.21 -0.38 -11.98
CA PRO A 4 -6.64 -0.67 -12.08
C PRO A 4 -7.22 -1.30 -10.80
N LEU A 5 -6.48 -2.25 -10.21
CA LEU A 5 -6.89 -2.94 -8.99
C LEU A 5 -6.92 -1.97 -7.79
N GLU A 6 -5.92 -1.09 -7.71
CA GLU A 6 -5.85 -0.06 -6.65
C GLU A 6 -7.02 0.92 -6.76
N ARG A 7 -7.38 1.36 -7.97
CA ARG A 7 -8.53 2.24 -8.17
C ARG A 7 -9.85 1.57 -7.79
N ILE A 8 -10.10 0.34 -8.26
CA ILE A 8 -11.31 -0.42 -7.92
C ILE A 8 -11.40 -0.64 -6.41
N LYS A 9 -10.28 -1.00 -5.75
CA LYS A 9 -10.22 -1.08 -4.28
C LYS A 9 -10.68 0.22 -3.64
N LEU A 10 -10.13 1.37 -4.05
CA LEU A 10 -10.45 2.66 -3.46
C LEU A 10 -11.94 3.01 -3.65
N ILE A 11 -12.49 2.79 -4.83
CA ILE A 11 -13.91 3.04 -5.13
C ILE A 11 -14.79 2.18 -4.21
N LEU A 12 -14.55 0.88 -4.11
CA LEU A 12 -15.34 -0.03 -3.27
C LEU A 12 -15.20 0.29 -1.78
N GLN A 13 -14.00 0.61 -1.33
CA GLN A 13 -13.70 0.93 0.06
C GLN A 13 -14.40 2.20 0.54
N THR A 14 -14.63 3.14 -0.37
CA THR A 14 -15.12 4.46 -0.02
C THR A 14 -16.54 4.76 -0.49
N GLN A 15 -17.19 3.83 -1.21
CA GLN A 15 -18.51 4.08 -1.80
C GLN A 15 -19.59 4.48 -0.78
N ALA A 16 -19.51 4.00 0.46
CA ALA A 16 -20.46 4.35 1.52
C ALA A 16 -20.42 5.84 1.93
N SER A 17 -19.32 6.55 1.62
CA SER A 17 -19.15 7.98 1.88
C SER A 17 -19.08 8.82 0.59
N SER A 18 -19.28 8.21 -0.57
CA SER A 18 -19.26 8.90 -1.87
C SER A 18 -20.54 9.72 -2.06
N SER A 19 -20.39 10.93 -2.60
CA SER A 19 -21.52 11.78 -3.03
C SER A 19 -22.03 11.43 -4.43
N GLN A 20 -21.21 10.72 -5.20
CA GLN A 20 -21.50 10.43 -6.62
C GLN A 20 -22.11 9.04 -6.80
N LEU A 21 -21.96 8.14 -5.80
CA LEU A 21 -22.51 6.78 -5.82
C LEU A 21 -23.70 6.65 -4.87
N GLY A 22 -24.61 5.73 -5.15
CA GLY A 22 -25.83 5.54 -4.37
C GLY A 22 -26.90 6.63 -4.60
N THR A 23 -26.75 7.43 -5.66
CA THR A 23 -27.71 8.44 -6.08
C THR A 23 -28.64 7.90 -7.18
N SER A 24 -29.73 8.62 -7.47
CA SER A 24 -30.64 8.28 -8.57
C SER A 24 -29.97 8.18 -9.95
N LYS A 25 -28.80 8.80 -10.12
CA LYS A 25 -28.04 8.81 -11.37
C LYS A 25 -27.04 7.66 -11.47
N ARG A 26 -26.56 7.10 -10.34
CA ARG A 26 -25.59 6.01 -10.34
C ARG A 26 -25.72 5.14 -9.10
N SER A 27 -26.05 3.87 -9.30
CA SER A 27 -26.12 2.87 -8.22
C SER A 27 -24.72 2.55 -7.67
N SER A 28 -24.63 2.13 -6.42
CA SER A 28 -23.40 1.59 -5.83
C SER A 28 -22.98 0.31 -6.53
N TYR A 29 -21.68 0.01 -6.52
CA TYR A 29 -21.16 -1.23 -7.08
C TYR A 29 -21.39 -2.38 -6.09
N SER A 30 -21.88 -3.52 -6.60
CA SER A 30 -22.19 -4.70 -5.78
C SER A 30 -20.93 -5.44 -5.30
N GLY A 31 -19.82 -5.35 -6.04
CA GLY A 31 -18.57 -6.03 -5.70
C GLY A 31 -17.44 -5.74 -6.66
N PHE A 32 -16.34 -6.50 -6.51
CA PHE A 32 -15.11 -6.32 -7.29
C PHE A 32 -15.33 -6.51 -8.80
N LEU A 33 -16.00 -7.61 -9.19
CA LEU A 33 -16.24 -7.93 -10.61
C LEU A 33 -17.16 -6.91 -11.26
N ASP A 34 -18.24 -6.52 -10.57
CA ASP A 34 -19.16 -5.49 -11.04
C ASP A 34 -18.43 -4.15 -11.28
N ALA A 35 -17.63 -3.71 -10.32
CA ALA A 35 -16.85 -2.48 -10.46
C ALA A 35 -15.81 -2.58 -11.59
N MET A 36 -15.15 -3.74 -11.75
CA MET A 36 -14.15 -3.96 -12.79
C MET A 36 -14.72 -3.87 -14.21
N ILE A 37 -15.99 -4.28 -14.39
CA ILE A 37 -16.70 -4.23 -15.68
C ILE A 37 -17.36 -2.85 -15.89
N ARG A 38 -18.09 -2.35 -14.89
CA ARG A 38 -18.89 -1.13 -15.04
C ARG A 38 -18.04 0.15 -15.09
N VAL A 39 -16.95 0.26 -14.33
CA VAL A 39 -16.12 1.48 -14.34
C VAL A 39 -15.56 1.79 -15.74
N PRO A 40 -14.97 0.82 -16.50
CA PRO A 40 -14.54 1.08 -17.87
C PRO A 40 -15.69 1.38 -18.82
N GLN A 41 -16.85 0.75 -18.67
CA GLN A 41 -18.04 0.99 -19.50
C GLN A 41 -18.61 2.38 -19.29
N GLU A 42 -18.70 2.85 -18.03
CA GLU A 42 -19.27 4.13 -17.66
C GLU A 42 -18.34 5.31 -17.92
N GLN A 43 -17.01 5.13 -17.76
CA GLN A 43 -16.03 6.22 -17.76
C GLN A 43 -14.93 6.08 -18.83
N GLY A 44 -14.97 4.97 -19.60
CA GLY A 44 -13.94 4.61 -20.57
C GLY A 44 -12.77 3.83 -19.95
N PHE A 45 -12.08 3.05 -20.77
CA PHE A 45 -11.01 2.14 -20.35
C PHE A 45 -9.85 2.84 -19.60
N TRP A 46 -9.40 3.98 -20.10
CA TRP A 46 -8.29 4.75 -19.49
C TRP A 46 -8.62 5.33 -18.12
N SER A 47 -9.89 5.37 -17.75
CA SER A 47 -10.30 5.81 -16.43
C SER A 47 -9.71 4.95 -15.31
N LEU A 48 -9.42 3.67 -15.57
CA LEU A 48 -8.82 2.76 -14.59
C LEU A 48 -7.44 3.23 -14.06
N TRP A 49 -6.75 4.11 -14.78
CA TRP A 49 -5.48 4.71 -14.35
C TRP A 49 -5.62 6.10 -13.73
N ARG A 50 -6.86 6.57 -13.49
CA ARG A 50 -7.09 7.87 -12.85
C ARG A 50 -6.46 7.90 -11.45
N GLY A 51 -5.66 8.92 -11.17
CA GLY A 51 -4.91 9.06 -9.92
C GLY A 51 -3.54 8.35 -9.91
N ASN A 52 -3.27 7.41 -10.82
CA ASN A 52 -2.02 6.64 -10.81
C ASN A 52 -0.76 7.52 -10.95
N PHE A 53 -0.82 8.60 -11.71
CA PHE A 53 0.29 9.54 -11.83
C PHE A 53 0.70 10.13 -10.47
N LEU A 54 -0.27 10.53 -9.64
CA LEU A 54 0.00 11.03 -8.29
C LEU A 54 0.58 9.95 -7.38
N ASN A 55 0.18 8.70 -7.56
CA ASN A 55 0.72 7.59 -6.81
C ASN A 55 2.21 7.36 -7.15
N ILE A 56 2.56 7.44 -8.43
CA ILE A 56 3.96 7.36 -8.89
C ILE A 56 4.79 8.53 -8.34
N CYS A 57 4.29 9.77 -8.46
CA CYS A 57 4.98 10.96 -7.95
C CYS A 57 5.21 10.90 -6.43
N ARG A 58 4.28 10.30 -5.68
CA ARG A 58 4.40 10.13 -4.23
C ARG A 58 5.42 9.06 -3.84
N TYR A 59 5.60 8.03 -4.68
CA TYR A 59 6.47 6.89 -4.37
C TYR A 59 7.93 7.32 -4.18
N PHE A 60 8.46 8.17 -5.06
CA PHE A 60 9.85 8.61 -5.01
C PHE A 60 10.19 9.38 -3.72
N PRO A 61 9.46 10.46 -3.33
CA PRO A 61 9.70 11.13 -2.06
C PRO A 61 9.50 10.22 -0.84
N ALA A 62 8.54 9.28 -0.90
CA ALA A 62 8.33 8.33 0.19
C ALA A 62 9.57 7.46 0.43
N GLN A 63 10.22 6.96 -0.62
CA GLN A 63 11.44 6.18 -0.48
C GLN A 63 12.60 7.03 0.02
N ALA A 64 12.75 8.26 -0.48
CA ALA A 64 13.78 9.17 0.00
C ALA A 64 13.67 9.42 1.51
N ILE A 65 12.45 9.72 2.01
CA ILE A 65 12.19 9.90 3.45
C ILE A 65 12.47 8.61 4.22
N ASN A 66 12.03 7.46 3.70
CA ASN A 66 12.23 6.17 4.37
C ASN A 66 13.73 5.87 4.56
N PHE A 67 14.56 6.07 3.54
CA PHE A 67 15.99 5.84 3.65
C PHE A 67 16.69 6.87 4.55
N SER A 68 16.40 8.16 4.37
CA SER A 68 17.05 9.22 5.15
C SER A 68 16.71 9.20 6.64
N CYS A 69 15.46 8.85 6.98
CA CYS A 69 15.03 8.88 8.38
C CYS A 69 15.25 7.56 9.13
N TYR A 70 15.51 6.43 8.41
CA TYR A 70 15.63 5.14 9.07
C TYR A 70 16.82 5.09 10.03
N ASP A 71 18.00 5.47 9.55
CA ASP A 71 19.22 5.43 10.36
C ASP A 71 19.13 6.42 11.54
N LEU A 72 18.55 7.61 11.30
CA LEU A 72 18.32 8.61 12.34
C LEU A 72 17.46 8.04 13.50
N TYR A 73 16.34 7.42 13.19
CA TYR A 73 15.46 6.82 14.20
C TYR A 73 16.10 5.59 14.84
N TYR A 74 16.81 4.78 14.07
CA TYR A 74 17.50 3.60 14.60
C TYR A 74 18.56 3.99 15.64
N ASP A 75 19.40 4.99 15.33
CA ASP A 75 20.43 5.48 16.24
C ASP A 75 19.82 6.17 17.47
N ALA A 76 18.75 6.95 17.30
CA ALA A 76 18.04 7.57 18.41
C ALA A 76 17.48 6.51 19.39
N TYR A 77 16.80 5.48 18.86
CA TYR A 77 16.27 4.41 19.71
C TYR A 77 17.37 3.54 20.32
N ARG A 78 18.45 3.30 19.61
CA ARG A 78 19.63 2.59 20.13
C ARG A 78 20.24 3.32 21.34
N TYR A 79 20.33 4.64 21.25
CA TYR A 79 20.81 5.47 22.36
C TYR A 79 19.86 5.45 23.57
N MET A 80 18.54 5.49 23.33
CA MET A 80 17.53 5.51 24.40
C MET A 80 17.39 4.15 25.10
N ILE A 81 17.37 3.04 24.36
CA ILE A 81 17.02 1.72 24.89
C ILE A 81 18.24 0.98 25.42
N ARG A 82 19.47 1.33 24.97
CA ARG A 82 20.73 0.65 25.34
C ARG A 82 20.57 -0.87 25.28
N PRO A 83 20.64 -1.49 24.10
CA PRO A 83 20.27 -2.89 23.91
C PRO A 83 21.25 -3.82 24.62
N GLU A 84 20.89 -4.29 25.79
CA GLU A 84 21.65 -5.29 26.57
C GLU A 84 21.10 -6.71 26.37
N THR A 85 19.89 -6.84 25.80
CA THR A 85 19.17 -8.11 25.68
C THR A 85 18.89 -8.46 24.20
N ALA A 86 18.86 -9.75 23.87
CA ALA A 86 18.53 -10.23 22.51
C ALA A 86 17.18 -9.67 21.98
N TYR A 87 16.19 -9.50 22.86
CA TYR A 87 14.90 -8.90 22.51
C TYR A 87 14.99 -7.45 22.05
N SER A 88 15.90 -6.67 22.60
CA SER A 88 16.08 -5.26 22.23
C SER A 88 16.64 -5.10 20.82
N HIS A 89 17.46 -6.03 20.34
CA HIS A 89 17.95 -6.05 18.97
C HIS A 89 16.83 -6.21 17.92
N HIS A 90 15.77 -6.96 18.24
CA HIS A 90 14.60 -7.10 17.35
C HIS A 90 13.63 -5.92 17.48
N LEU A 91 13.56 -5.29 18.64
CA LEU A 91 12.65 -4.16 18.90
C LEU A 91 13.11 -2.88 18.18
N LEU A 92 14.41 -2.63 18.08
CA LEU A 92 14.97 -1.43 17.46
C LEU A 92 14.57 -1.23 15.99
N PRO A 93 14.79 -2.21 15.08
CA PRO A 93 14.36 -2.08 13.68
C PRO A 93 12.85 -1.88 13.55
N PHE A 94 12.09 -2.49 14.45
CA PHE A 94 10.63 -2.38 14.49
C PHE A 94 10.18 -0.96 14.85
N LEU A 95 10.72 -0.37 15.92
CA LEU A 95 10.41 1.00 16.35
C LEU A 95 10.88 2.01 15.29
N ALA A 96 12.11 1.86 14.80
CA ALA A 96 12.64 2.73 13.75
C ALA A 96 11.79 2.67 12.49
N GLY A 97 11.48 1.48 11.97
CA GLY A 97 10.62 1.29 10.79
C GLY A 97 9.21 1.83 10.97
N GLY A 98 8.61 1.65 12.16
CA GLY A 98 7.31 2.23 12.52
C GLY A 98 7.32 3.75 12.50
N SER A 99 8.30 4.37 13.15
CA SER A 99 8.44 5.83 13.23
C SER A 99 8.70 6.47 11.86
N VAL A 100 9.57 5.86 11.05
CA VAL A 100 9.78 6.28 9.65
C VAL A 100 8.49 6.21 8.85
N GLY A 101 7.72 5.13 9.01
CA GLY A 101 6.43 4.98 8.34
C GLY A 101 5.43 6.07 8.71
N VAL A 102 5.33 6.42 9.99
CA VAL A 102 4.47 7.51 10.48
C VAL A 102 4.93 8.87 9.95
N THR A 103 6.24 9.15 9.98
CA THR A 103 6.82 10.40 9.46
C THR A 103 6.56 10.55 7.97
N SER A 104 6.85 9.52 7.18
CA SER A 104 6.60 9.49 5.74
C SER A 104 5.10 9.66 5.44
N CYS A 105 4.23 8.97 6.20
CA CYS A 105 2.79 9.13 6.08
C CYS A 105 2.36 10.56 6.33
N THR A 106 2.84 11.20 7.38
CA THR A 106 2.46 12.56 7.79
C THR A 106 2.90 13.61 6.75
N ILE A 107 4.15 13.54 6.30
CA ILE A 107 4.69 14.47 5.30
C ILE A 107 3.96 14.35 3.96
N LEU A 108 3.71 13.11 3.52
CA LEU A 108 3.11 12.83 2.22
C LEU A 108 1.58 12.70 2.27
N TYR A 109 0.97 12.97 3.43
CA TYR A 109 -0.47 12.81 3.60
C TYR A 109 -1.31 13.63 2.63
N PRO A 110 -1.01 14.92 2.34
CA PRO A 110 -1.74 15.71 1.37
C PRO A 110 -1.77 15.08 -0.03
N PHE A 111 -0.65 14.48 -0.46
CA PHE A 111 -0.59 13.74 -1.74
C PHE A 111 -1.47 12.49 -1.71
N THR A 112 -1.41 11.72 -0.61
CA THR A 112 -2.25 10.53 -0.42
C THR A 112 -3.72 10.88 -0.40
N PHE A 113 -4.09 11.99 0.26
CA PHE A 113 -5.42 12.54 0.30
C PHE A 113 -5.94 12.89 -1.11
N CYS A 114 -5.20 13.70 -1.84
CA CYS A 114 -5.58 14.09 -3.21
C CYS A 114 -5.64 12.90 -4.16
N ASN A 115 -4.69 11.97 -4.06
CA ASN A 115 -4.72 10.74 -4.84
C ASN A 115 -6.01 9.94 -4.59
N THR A 116 -6.38 9.76 -3.31
CA THR A 116 -7.62 9.06 -2.96
C THR A 116 -8.84 9.74 -3.56
N ARG A 117 -8.95 11.06 -3.40
CA ARG A 117 -10.08 11.87 -3.92
C ARG A 117 -10.20 11.77 -5.45
N ILE A 118 -9.09 11.93 -6.17
CA ILE A 118 -9.07 11.88 -7.63
C ILE A 118 -9.33 10.46 -8.15
N SER A 119 -8.81 9.44 -7.46
CA SER A 119 -9.01 8.04 -7.86
C SER A 119 -10.45 7.58 -7.68
N VAL A 120 -11.13 8.08 -6.65
CA VAL A 120 -12.52 7.71 -6.33
C VAL A 120 -13.54 8.53 -7.12
N ASP A 121 -13.15 9.67 -7.70
CA ASP A 121 -14.02 10.47 -8.54
C ASP A 121 -14.51 9.66 -9.75
N VAL A 122 -15.81 9.37 -9.79
CA VAL A 122 -16.47 8.59 -10.86
C VAL A 122 -17.14 9.50 -11.91
N GLY A 123 -16.94 10.81 -11.84
CA GLY A 123 -17.45 11.75 -12.85
C GLY A 123 -16.91 11.46 -14.25
N ASP A 124 -17.79 11.48 -15.25
CA ASP A 124 -17.49 11.27 -16.68
C ASP A 124 -17.66 12.56 -17.51
N ASN A 125 -18.11 13.65 -16.88
CA ASN A 125 -18.49 14.95 -17.47
C ASN A 125 -19.69 14.88 -18.42
N LYS A 126 -20.27 13.69 -18.65
CA LYS A 126 -21.49 13.52 -19.45
C LYS A 126 -22.73 13.45 -18.57
N SER A 127 -22.76 12.48 -17.65
CA SER A 127 -23.87 12.28 -16.70
C SER A 127 -23.62 12.87 -15.33
N ILE A 128 -22.39 12.77 -14.83
CA ILE A 128 -21.95 13.28 -13.52
C ILE A 128 -20.69 14.13 -13.71
N LYS A 129 -20.73 15.38 -13.22
CA LYS A 129 -19.58 16.29 -13.29
C LYS A 129 -18.45 15.80 -12.39
N ARG A 130 -17.21 15.90 -12.88
CA ARG A 130 -16.00 15.62 -12.07
C ARG A 130 -15.91 16.59 -10.91
N GLU A 131 -15.53 16.06 -9.73
CA GLU A 131 -15.25 16.89 -8.56
C GLU A 131 -13.88 17.57 -8.68
N TYR A 132 -12.86 16.83 -9.18
CA TYR A 132 -11.47 17.30 -9.23
C TYR A 132 -10.83 17.04 -10.59
N TYR A 133 -10.17 18.06 -11.13
CA TYR A 133 -9.46 17.98 -12.42
C TYR A 133 -7.95 17.72 -12.28
N GLY A 134 -7.42 17.72 -11.05
CA GLY A 134 -6.00 17.46 -10.78
C GLY A 134 -5.61 17.78 -9.34
N LEU A 135 -4.30 17.63 -9.05
CA LEU A 135 -3.74 17.87 -7.72
C LEU A 135 -4.01 19.28 -7.21
N ASN A 136 -3.65 20.29 -8.02
CA ASN A 136 -3.78 21.70 -7.64
C ASN A 136 -5.24 22.10 -7.41
N ASP A 137 -6.16 21.60 -8.26
CA ASP A 137 -7.59 21.85 -8.11
C ASP A 137 -8.13 21.21 -6.83
N CYS A 138 -7.71 19.99 -6.52
CA CYS A 138 -8.09 19.29 -5.29
C CYS A 138 -7.60 20.03 -4.05
N ILE A 139 -6.31 20.38 -3.99
CA ILE A 139 -5.74 21.13 -2.86
C ILE A 139 -6.47 22.47 -2.68
N ARG A 140 -6.63 23.23 -3.76
CA ARG A 140 -7.26 24.56 -3.71
C ARG A 140 -8.70 24.50 -3.21
N LYS A 141 -9.49 23.53 -3.72
CA LYS A 141 -10.89 23.37 -3.32
C LYS A 141 -11.04 22.98 -1.85
N VAL A 142 -10.24 21.99 -1.41
CA VAL A 142 -10.29 21.52 -0.01
C VAL A 142 -9.75 22.59 0.94
N TYR A 143 -8.68 23.29 0.57
CA TYR A 143 -8.13 24.36 1.39
C TYR A 143 -9.11 25.54 1.52
N LYS A 144 -9.82 25.90 0.45
CA LYS A 144 -10.82 26.96 0.47
C LYS A 144 -12.04 26.58 1.34
N SER A 145 -12.43 25.30 1.36
CA SER A 145 -13.58 24.82 2.13
C SER A 145 -13.24 24.60 3.61
N ASP A 146 -12.19 23.85 3.91
CA ASP A 146 -11.91 23.27 5.22
C ASP A 146 -10.54 23.68 5.79
N GLY A 147 -9.80 24.52 5.05
CA GLY A 147 -8.44 24.93 5.41
C GLY A 147 -7.43 23.77 5.34
N TYR A 148 -6.26 23.94 5.96
CA TYR A 148 -5.21 22.91 6.00
C TYR A 148 -5.63 21.65 6.77
N ARG A 149 -6.51 21.79 7.78
CA ARG A 149 -7.05 20.65 8.55
C ARG A 149 -7.83 19.68 7.69
N GLY A 150 -8.47 20.16 6.63
CA GLY A 150 -9.19 19.34 5.67
C GLY A 150 -8.29 18.33 4.96
N LEU A 151 -7.07 18.73 4.59
CA LEU A 151 -6.09 17.87 3.91
C LEU A 151 -5.52 16.76 4.79
N TYR A 152 -5.60 16.90 6.11
CA TYR A 152 -5.10 15.94 7.10
C TYR A 152 -6.20 15.10 7.76
N GLN A 153 -7.41 15.14 7.22
CA GLN A 153 -8.53 14.32 7.72
C GLN A 153 -8.24 12.82 7.52
N GLY A 154 -8.38 12.07 8.63
CA GLY A 154 -8.10 10.63 8.65
C GLY A 154 -6.64 10.26 8.94
N LEU A 155 -5.72 11.24 9.12
CA LEU A 155 -4.30 10.98 9.38
C LEU A 155 -4.09 10.06 10.57
N ALA A 156 -4.76 10.31 11.70
CA ALA A 156 -4.58 9.52 12.92
C ALA A 156 -4.83 8.01 12.68
N PHE A 157 -5.93 7.66 12.02
CA PHE A 157 -6.23 6.26 11.68
C PHE A 157 -5.29 5.70 10.62
N SER A 158 -4.85 6.51 9.66
CA SER A 158 -3.84 6.08 8.67
C SER A 158 -2.49 5.79 9.32
N ALA A 159 -2.02 6.67 10.22
CA ALA A 159 -0.75 6.51 10.93
C ALA A 159 -0.78 5.28 11.86
N CYS A 160 -1.86 5.14 12.64
CA CYS A 160 -2.08 3.99 13.51
C CYS A 160 -2.17 2.68 12.72
N GLY A 161 -2.90 2.68 11.60
CA GLY A 161 -3.00 1.53 10.69
C GLY A 161 -1.65 1.17 10.08
N MET A 162 -0.83 2.17 9.70
CA MET A 162 0.51 1.94 9.17
C MET A 162 1.45 1.34 10.22
N PHE A 163 1.41 1.85 11.45
CA PHE A 163 2.19 1.30 12.55
C PHE A 163 1.81 -0.16 12.83
N LEU A 164 0.52 -0.45 12.99
CA LEU A 164 0.01 -1.81 13.19
C LEU A 164 0.36 -2.75 12.02
N TYR A 165 0.27 -2.26 10.77
CA TYR A 165 0.64 -3.05 9.60
C TYR A 165 2.12 -3.46 9.66
N ARG A 166 3.02 -2.52 9.93
CA ARG A 166 4.46 -2.80 10.07
C ARG A 166 4.73 -3.78 11.19
N SER A 167 4.11 -3.56 12.35
CA SER A 167 4.21 -4.42 13.53
C SER A 167 3.84 -5.85 13.22
N THR A 168 2.65 -6.04 12.69
CA THR A 168 2.13 -7.38 12.38
C THR A 168 2.95 -8.05 11.28
N TYR A 169 3.31 -7.30 10.24
CA TYR A 169 4.11 -7.82 9.14
C TYR A 169 5.47 -8.37 9.62
N PHE A 170 6.25 -7.55 10.35
CA PHE A 170 7.55 -7.98 10.85
C PHE A 170 7.43 -9.07 11.90
N GLY A 171 6.44 -9.01 12.80
CA GLY A 171 6.20 -10.04 13.81
C GLY A 171 5.92 -11.41 13.16
N VAL A 172 4.97 -11.48 12.25
CA VAL A 172 4.60 -12.74 11.59
C VAL A 172 5.72 -13.25 10.69
N TYR A 173 6.40 -12.35 9.95
CA TYR A 173 7.51 -12.72 9.09
C TYR A 173 8.69 -13.33 9.89
N THR A 174 9.09 -12.66 10.97
CA THR A 174 10.19 -13.11 11.83
C THR A 174 9.85 -14.42 12.53
N PHE A 175 8.62 -14.53 13.07
CA PHE A 175 8.15 -15.77 13.70
C PHE A 175 8.15 -16.93 12.72
N GLY A 176 7.60 -16.75 11.52
CA GLY A 176 7.58 -17.79 10.50
C GLY A 176 8.98 -18.24 10.07
N LYS A 177 9.90 -17.27 9.91
CA LYS A 177 11.31 -17.56 9.57
C LYS A 177 12.03 -18.33 10.70
N LEU A 178 11.85 -17.91 11.96
CA LEU A 178 12.44 -18.60 13.11
C LEU A 178 11.90 -20.02 13.26
N THR A 179 10.61 -20.23 13.09
CA THR A 179 9.99 -21.57 13.14
C THR A 179 10.54 -22.48 12.06
N TYR A 180 10.72 -21.96 10.83
CA TYR A 180 11.32 -22.73 9.75
C TYR A 180 12.77 -23.13 10.04
N LEU A 181 13.57 -22.20 10.58
CA LEU A 181 14.97 -22.46 10.93
C LEU A 181 15.11 -23.41 12.12
N SER A 182 14.19 -23.39 13.09
CA SER A 182 14.21 -24.27 14.26
C SER A 182 13.85 -25.72 13.93
N GLN A 183 13.12 -25.96 12.84
CA GLN A 183 12.78 -27.30 12.36
C GLN A 183 13.84 -27.89 11.41
N GLY A 184 14.82 -27.10 10.97
CA GLY A 184 15.92 -27.52 10.12
C GLY A 184 16.98 -28.31 10.90
N THR A 185 17.68 -29.26 10.20
CA THR A 185 18.83 -29.98 10.76
C THR A 185 19.97 -29.00 11.09
N PRO A 186 20.84 -29.31 12.08
CA PRO A 186 21.95 -28.44 12.54
C PRO A 186 22.90 -27.96 11.44
N GLU A 187 22.99 -28.70 10.32
CA GLU A 187 23.80 -28.31 9.16
C GLU A 187 23.27 -27.10 8.38
N ILE A 188 22.02 -26.70 8.60
CA ILE A 188 21.36 -25.59 7.89
C ILE A 188 21.60 -24.23 8.57
N HIS A 189 22.22 -24.18 9.75
CA HIS A 189 22.46 -22.92 10.49
C HIS A 189 23.35 -21.89 9.75
N SER A 190 24.05 -22.29 8.70
CA SER A 190 24.83 -21.40 7.84
C SER A 190 24.14 -21.02 6.53
N VAL A 191 22.96 -21.56 6.24
CA VAL A 191 22.28 -21.37 4.96
C VAL A 191 21.23 -20.27 5.06
N GLN A 192 21.35 -19.26 4.21
CA GLN A 192 20.31 -18.27 3.97
C GLN A 192 19.01 -18.98 3.63
N THR A 193 17.90 -18.58 4.27
CA THR A 193 16.57 -19.16 3.97
C THR A 193 16.32 -19.14 2.48
N PRO A 194 15.84 -20.24 1.86
CA PRO A 194 15.54 -20.26 0.44
C PRO A 194 14.62 -19.10 0.05
N LEU A 195 14.89 -18.48 -1.09
CA LEU A 195 14.15 -17.30 -1.56
C LEU A 195 12.63 -17.57 -1.55
N LEU A 196 12.19 -18.74 -2.05
CA LEU A 196 10.78 -19.11 -2.11
C LEU A 196 10.13 -19.20 -0.73
N VAL A 197 10.84 -19.72 0.27
CA VAL A 197 10.36 -19.80 1.66
C VAL A 197 10.22 -18.41 2.26
N SER A 198 11.20 -17.53 2.05
CA SER A 198 11.15 -16.15 2.50
C SER A 198 10.01 -15.37 1.84
N LEU A 199 9.76 -15.58 0.54
CA LEU A 199 8.64 -14.99 -0.19
C LEU A 199 7.29 -15.50 0.33
N PHE A 200 7.18 -16.80 0.62
CA PHE A 200 5.95 -17.37 1.19
C PHE A 200 5.62 -16.75 2.55
N PHE A 201 6.58 -16.66 3.48
CA PHE A 201 6.36 -16.04 4.78
C PHE A 201 6.09 -14.52 4.67
N ALA A 202 6.77 -13.83 3.75
CA ALA A 202 6.49 -12.41 3.50
C ALA A 202 5.07 -12.19 2.98
N GLN A 203 4.59 -13.06 2.08
CA GLN A 203 3.24 -12.99 1.56
C GLN A 203 2.20 -13.29 2.64
N LEU A 204 2.42 -14.34 3.43
CA LEU A 204 1.53 -14.70 4.55
C LEU A 204 1.46 -13.56 5.58
N ALA A 205 2.60 -13.01 5.97
CA ALA A 205 2.69 -11.86 6.88
C ALA A 205 1.93 -10.64 6.33
N SER A 206 2.06 -10.36 5.03
CA SER A 206 1.36 -9.25 4.38
C SER A 206 -0.17 -9.45 4.37
N VAL A 207 -0.65 -10.66 4.14
CA VAL A 207 -2.08 -10.98 4.17
C VAL A 207 -2.63 -10.79 5.59
N ILE A 208 -1.97 -11.35 6.60
CA ILE A 208 -2.40 -11.23 8.01
C ILE A 208 -2.38 -9.78 8.46
N ALA A 209 -1.29 -9.04 8.17
CA ALA A 209 -1.19 -7.62 8.49
C ALA A 209 -2.29 -6.80 7.81
N THR A 210 -2.61 -7.10 6.55
CA THR A 210 -3.70 -6.45 5.82
C THR A 210 -5.05 -6.72 6.48
N LEU A 211 -5.35 -7.96 6.83
CA LEU A 211 -6.62 -8.34 7.48
C LEU A 211 -6.85 -7.55 8.78
N ILE A 212 -5.83 -7.43 9.61
CA ILE A 212 -5.91 -6.73 10.89
C ILE A 212 -6.07 -5.22 10.70
N THR A 213 -5.36 -4.63 9.74
CA THR A 213 -5.31 -3.16 9.59
C THR A 213 -6.34 -2.60 8.63
N TYR A 214 -6.99 -3.45 7.83
CA TYR A 214 -7.94 -3.02 6.80
C TYR A 214 -9.09 -2.15 7.33
N PRO A 215 -9.74 -2.46 8.46
CA PRO A 215 -10.79 -1.61 9.02
C PRO A 215 -10.33 -0.18 9.30
N MET A 216 -9.10 -0.01 9.80
CA MET A 216 -8.53 1.31 10.06
C MET A 216 -8.26 2.08 8.77
N GLU A 217 -7.75 1.38 7.75
CA GLU A 217 -7.55 1.97 6.43
C GLU A 217 -8.89 2.43 5.83
N THR A 218 -9.94 1.61 5.94
CA THR A 218 -11.29 1.95 5.46
C THR A 218 -11.84 3.21 6.13
N ILE A 219 -11.75 3.30 7.45
CA ILE A 219 -12.20 4.46 8.21
C ILE A 219 -11.43 5.72 7.78
N ALA A 220 -10.09 5.62 7.66
CA ALA A 220 -9.26 6.73 7.22
C ALA A 220 -9.65 7.22 5.81
N ARG A 221 -9.83 6.30 4.85
CA ARG A 221 -10.22 6.63 3.47
C ARG A 221 -11.60 7.24 3.37
N GLN A 222 -12.57 6.72 4.10
CA GLN A 222 -13.91 7.30 4.14
C GLN A 222 -13.90 8.69 4.78
N LYS A 223 -13.08 8.91 5.81
CA LYS A 223 -12.91 10.24 6.42
C LYS A 223 -12.31 11.25 5.44
N MET A 224 -11.37 10.84 4.59
CA MET A 224 -10.84 11.68 3.52
C MET A 224 -11.94 12.15 2.55
N LEU A 225 -12.96 11.33 2.26
CA LEU A 225 -14.04 11.70 1.34
C LEU A 225 -15.04 12.68 1.94
N LEU A 226 -15.19 12.70 3.24
CA LEU A 226 -16.08 13.65 3.92
C LEU A 226 -15.49 15.06 4.02
N SER A 227 -14.19 15.22 3.91
CA SER A 227 -13.52 16.51 3.88
C SER A 227 -13.87 17.29 2.59
N GLY A 228 -13.72 18.60 2.61
CA GLY A 228 -14.00 19.46 1.45
C GLY A 228 -15.48 19.76 1.22
N ARG A 229 -16.35 19.41 2.19
CA ARG A 229 -17.79 19.68 2.16
C ARG A 229 -18.24 20.74 3.18
N GLY A 230 -17.27 21.41 3.80
CA GLY A 230 -17.48 22.40 4.87
C GLY A 230 -17.45 21.79 6.26
N LEU A 231 -17.09 22.61 7.25
CA LEU A 231 -16.88 22.20 8.64
C LEU A 231 -18.09 21.53 9.30
N GLN A 232 -19.31 21.83 8.84
CA GLN A 232 -20.53 21.20 9.34
C GLN A 232 -20.67 19.71 8.92
N SER A 233 -19.90 19.25 7.95
CA SER A 233 -19.93 17.86 7.44
C SER A 233 -19.00 16.91 8.18
N TYR A 234 -18.33 17.36 9.25
CA TYR A 234 -17.41 16.52 10.01
C TYR A 234 -18.16 15.52 10.92
N GLU A 235 -18.41 14.35 10.36
CA GLU A 235 -18.93 13.22 11.12
C GLU A 235 -17.86 12.68 12.11
N SER A 236 -18.26 12.42 13.37
CA SER A 236 -17.37 11.77 14.34
C SER A 236 -16.99 10.36 13.86
N TYR A 237 -15.78 9.90 14.19
CA TYR A 237 -15.33 8.53 13.87
C TYR A 237 -16.29 7.45 14.39
N ARG A 238 -16.81 7.62 15.63
CA ARG A 238 -17.77 6.67 16.22
C ARG A 238 -19.07 6.60 15.43
N HIS A 239 -19.59 7.76 15.02
CA HIS A 239 -20.81 7.83 14.21
C HIS A 239 -20.61 7.23 12.82
N MET A 240 -19.46 7.49 12.17
CA MET A 240 -19.11 6.90 10.88
C MET A 240 -19.04 5.37 10.96
N VAL A 241 -18.33 4.80 11.95
CA VAL A 241 -18.27 3.35 12.16
C VAL A 241 -19.65 2.79 12.41
N GLY A 242 -20.46 3.45 13.27
CA GLY A 242 -21.84 3.05 13.54
C GLY A 242 -22.71 3.08 12.28
N ARG A 243 -22.56 4.06 11.41
CA ARG A 243 -23.28 4.17 10.13
C ARG A 243 -22.91 3.02 9.19
N ILE A 244 -21.61 2.73 9.05
CA ILE A 244 -21.13 1.64 8.19
C ILE A 244 -21.66 0.29 8.70
N THR A 245 -21.53 0.04 9.99
CA THR A 245 -21.98 -1.21 10.61
C THR A 245 -23.49 -1.39 10.59
N ARG A 246 -24.27 -0.32 10.67
CA ARG A 246 -25.75 -0.41 10.56
C ARG A 246 -26.20 -0.68 9.13
N ASN A 247 -25.54 -0.06 8.13
CA ASN A 247 -25.98 -0.15 6.73
C ASN A 247 -25.45 -1.40 6.03
N ASP A 248 -24.18 -1.76 6.26
CA ASP A 248 -23.46 -2.79 5.52
C ASP A 248 -22.96 -3.94 6.42
N GLY A 249 -23.27 -3.89 7.71
CA GLY A 249 -22.72 -4.83 8.69
C GLY A 249 -21.22 -4.61 8.94
N VAL A 250 -20.61 -5.47 9.74
CA VAL A 250 -19.16 -5.45 10.03
C VAL A 250 -18.35 -5.68 8.74
N PHE A 251 -18.88 -6.46 7.80
CA PHE A 251 -18.24 -6.70 6.49
C PHE A 251 -18.15 -5.44 5.61
N GLY A 252 -18.92 -4.40 5.89
CA GLY A 252 -18.80 -3.10 5.24
C GLY A 252 -17.41 -2.46 5.40
N LEU A 253 -16.72 -2.73 6.53
CA LEU A 253 -15.36 -2.27 6.79
C LEU A 253 -14.31 -3.02 5.94
N TYR A 254 -14.66 -4.18 5.39
CA TYR A 254 -13.80 -5.02 4.54
C TYR A 254 -14.12 -4.92 3.05
N ARG A 255 -15.00 -4.01 2.64
CA ARG A 255 -15.31 -3.79 1.23
C ARG A 255 -14.04 -3.40 0.44
N GLY A 256 -13.80 -4.09 -0.69
CA GLY A 256 -12.60 -3.89 -1.50
C GLY A 256 -11.36 -4.65 -1.02
N MET A 257 -11.42 -5.42 0.08
CA MET A 257 -10.29 -6.21 0.59
C MET A 257 -9.79 -7.23 -0.44
N PHE A 258 -10.70 -7.88 -1.17
CA PHE A 258 -10.32 -8.81 -2.24
C PHE A 258 -9.40 -8.17 -3.28
N ALA A 259 -9.71 -6.95 -3.74
CA ALA A 259 -8.86 -6.21 -4.66
C ALA A 259 -7.48 -5.90 -4.04
N LYS A 260 -7.43 -5.59 -2.74
CA LYS A 260 -6.16 -5.37 -2.02
C LYS A 260 -5.30 -6.63 -1.97
N LEU A 261 -5.89 -7.77 -1.60
CA LEU A 261 -5.19 -9.05 -1.56
C LEU A 261 -4.66 -9.44 -2.95
N LEU A 262 -5.48 -9.26 -3.98
CA LEU A 262 -5.06 -9.51 -5.36
C LEU A 262 -3.88 -8.61 -5.76
N THR A 263 -3.90 -7.33 -5.40
CA THR A 263 -2.77 -6.41 -5.63
C THR A 263 -1.50 -6.89 -4.94
N THR A 264 -1.60 -7.41 -3.71
CA THR A 264 -0.47 -7.92 -2.94
C THR A 264 0.14 -9.16 -3.59
N VAL A 265 -0.71 -10.10 -4.05
CA VAL A 265 -0.27 -11.30 -4.79
C VAL A 265 0.40 -10.92 -6.13
N CYS A 266 -0.21 -9.99 -6.88
CA CYS A 266 0.40 -9.50 -8.13
C CYS A 266 1.78 -8.85 -7.89
N GLY A 267 1.96 -8.13 -6.79
CA GLY A 267 3.24 -7.53 -6.41
C GLY A 267 4.33 -8.57 -6.19
N SER A 268 4.04 -9.65 -5.47
CA SER A 268 5.00 -10.74 -5.24
C SER A 268 5.32 -11.52 -6.52
N LEU A 269 4.35 -11.74 -7.40
CA LEU A 269 4.57 -12.38 -8.69
C LEU A 269 5.53 -11.58 -9.59
N ILE A 270 5.42 -10.25 -9.58
CA ILE A 270 6.35 -9.36 -10.31
C ILE A 270 7.77 -9.55 -9.78
N LEU A 271 7.97 -9.63 -8.47
CA LEU A 271 9.28 -9.83 -7.85
C LEU A 271 9.88 -11.18 -8.25
N VAL A 272 9.11 -12.25 -8.14
CA VAL A 272 9.55 -13.61 -8.55
C VAL A 272 9.94 -13.64 -10.03
N THR A 273 9.13 -13.02 -10.89
CA THR A 273 9.42 -12.96 -12.34
C THR A 273 10.71 -12.20 -12.62
N TYR A 274 10.93 -11.08 -11.90
CA TYR A 274 12.17 -10.31 -12.01
C TYR A 274 13.40 -11.15 -11.62
N ASP A 275 13.31 -11.88 -10.51
CA ASP A 275 14.42 -12.73 -10.04
C ASP A 275 14.73 -13.86 -11.03
N LEU A 276 13.68 -14.53 -11.56
CA LEU A 276 13.84 -15.58 -12.58
C LEU A 276 14.50 -15.05 -13.86
N ILE A 277 14.08 -13.87 -14.33
CA ILE A 277 14.67 -13.23 -15.51
C ILE A 277 16.14 -12.87 -15.24
N THR A 278 16.42 -12.29 -14.08
CA THR A 278 17.78 -11.89 -13.68
C THR A 278 18.71 -13.09 -13.56
N ASP A 279 18.26 -14.19 -12.97
CA ASP A 279 19.04 -15.42 -12.86
C ASP A 279 19.30 -16.07 -14.23
N HIS A 280 18.28 -16.07 -15.09
CA HIS A 280 18.47 -16.56 -16.47
C HIS A 280 19.48 -15.71 -17.23
N TYR A 281 19.39 -14.40 -17.11
CA TYR A 281 20.34 -13.46 -17.74
C TYR A 281 21.77 -13.65 -17.20
N LYS A 282 21.97 -13.80 -15.89
CA LYS A 282 23.28 -14.07 -15.28
C LYS A 282 23.88 -15.39 -15.80
N LYS A 283 23.08 -16.45 -15.85
CA LYS A 283 23.48 -17.75 -16.41
C LYS A 283 23.89 -17.65 -17.89
N TYR A 284 23.11 -16.89 -18.69
CA TYR A 284 23.42 -16.66 -20.10
C TYR A 284 24.73 -15.87 -20.28
N LYS A 285 24.94 -14.80 -19.52
CA LYS A 285 26.16 -13.98 -19.54
C LYS A 285 27.40 -14.81 -19.13
N SER A 286 27.27 -15.63 -18.10
CA SER A 286 28.35 -16.54 -17.64
C SER A 286 28.72 -17.58 -18.70
N LYS A 287 27.72 -18.21 -19.36
CA LYS A 287 27.99 -19.16 -20.47
C LYS A 287 28.69 -18.49 -21.65
N ARG A 288 28.24 -17.25 -22.00
CA ARG A 288 28.86 -16.49 -23.09
C ARG A 288 30.30 -16.08 -22.78
N PHE A 289 30.57 -15.73 -21.52
CA PHE A 289 31.91 -15.38 -21.06
C PHE A 289 32.85 -16.59 -21.08
N ARG A 290 32.39 -17.79 -20.61
CA ARG A 290 33.16 -19.04 -20.67
C ARG A 290 33.51 -19.42 -22.11
N ARG A 291 32.57 -19.35 -23.06
CA ARG A 291 32.82 -19.61 -24.48
C ARG A 291 33.89 -18.66 -25.05
N LYS A 292 33.82 -17.37 -24.75
CA LYS A 292 34.87 -16.46 -25.20
C LYS A 292 36.24 -16.74 -24.62
N LEU A 293 36.31 -17.20 -23.36
CA LEU A 293 37.58 -17.62 -22.75
C LEU A 293 38.13 -18.90 -23.39
N GLU A 294 37.29 -19.85 -23.74
CA GLU A 294 37.67 -21.07 -24.45
C GLU A 294 38.17 -20.76 -25.87
N ASP A 295 37.50 -19.85 -26.59
CA ASP A 295 37.88 -19.43 -27.92
C ASP A 295 39.25 -18.67 -27.89
N PHE A 296 39.46 -17.85 -26.85
CA PHE A 296 40.73 -17.12 -26.67
C PHE A 296 41.88 -18.11 -26.37
N LYS A 297 41.68 -19.07 -25.50
CA LYS A 297 42.70 -20.11 -25.20
C LYS A 297 43.09 -20.94 -26.44
N LYS A 298 42.10 -21.28 -27.29
CA LYS A 298 42.35 -22.01 -28.55
C LYS A 298 43.07 -21.16 -29.59
N SER A 299 42.99 -19.83 -29.54
CA SER A 299 43.75 -18.96 -30.43
C SER A 299 45.18 -18.75 -29.98
N ASP A 300 45.46 -18.86 -28.67
CA ASP A 300 46.83 -18.73 -28.11
C ASP A 300 47.66 -20.06 -28.25
N GLU A 301 46.99 -21.20 -28.43
CA GLU A 301 47.63 -22.50 -28.66
C GLU A 301 47.96 -22.78 -30.13
N ARG A 302 47.67 -21.86 -31.08
CA ARG A 302 47.99 -21.96 -32.50
C ARG A 302 49.09 -20.96 -32.86
#